data_395b15940d3341a1f850dcec72b5b5e0
#
_entry.id   395b15940d3341a1f850dcec72b5b5e0
#
_cell.length_a   1.000
_cell.length_b   1.000
_cell.length_c   1.000
_cell.angle_alpha   90.00
_cell.angle_beta   90.00
_cell.angle_gamma   90.00
#
_symmetry.space_group_name_H-M   'P 1'
#
loop_
_entity.id
_entity.type
_entity.pdbx_description
1 polymer ?
#
loop_
_entity_poly.entity_id
_entity_poly.type
_entity_poly.pdbx_seq_one_letter_code
_entity_poly.pdbx_strand_id
1 'polypeptide(L)'
;MTDQTHLHSTDDDTGRLALAQDSSVDEVLDAVRGWIESAVPAAWVEAGREGGPAAVRKVRTRADYQAWYPTFGRSGLVAATWPRAYGGLDLPPAVARRADEELRPFNLGRLNPLGLNLAAPALFAHGTEEQRRRFLPAIVRNEEVWCQLFSEPGAGSDLASLATRAERDGDQWIITGQKVWTTWAHLSDWAVLLARTDDDVPKRQGLTYFLIDLHQEGVEVRPLRHMGGEVDFNEVFLDGALVSDACRVGDIGSGWKVANATLSGERQMVSGAGSGGVDRIGGSGVGYLIQLARRRSAEGGPGGWDDPVSRDLIMQLYCEERVREWTNLRVRGQVRAGRSPGPESSVGKVHQGALNQRIQLAVTSVLGMDALAWVGELGDYADTLPYEVRGMLRSRANTIEGGTTEINKNILGERVLGLPREPDQFASLPWKQVPRS
;
A
#
# COMPACT_ATOMS: atom_id res chain seq x y z
N MET A 1 -12.68 -32.41 7.26
CA MET A 1 -14.00 -31.98 6.77
C MET A 1 -14.48 -30.87 7.69
N THR A 2 -14.01 -29.66 7.48
CA THR A 2 -14.50 -28.45 8.16
C THR A 2 -15.36 -27.71 7.15
N ASP A 3 -16.62 -27.59 7.52
CA ASP A 3 -17.70 -27.01 6.74
C ASP A 3 -17.42 -25.49 6.49
N GLN A 4 -17.00 -25.13 5.28
CA GLN A 4 -16.71 -23.73 4.87
C GLN A 4 -17.96 -22.98 4.37
N THR A 5 -19.16 -23.46 4.68
CA THR A 5 -20.42 -22.90 4.15
C THR A 5 -21.19 -21.98 5.11
N HIS A 6 -20.55 -21.31 6.05
CA HIS A 6 -21.24 -20.31 6.86
C HIS A 6 -20.83 -18.88 6.51
N LEU A 7 -21.43 -18.35 5.42
CA LEU A 7 -21.55 -16.93 5.14
C LEU A 7 -22.51 -16.28 6.15
N HIS A 8 -22.10 -16.10 7.39
CA HIS A 8 -22.88 -15.32 8.35
C HIS A 8 -22.44 -13.85 8.28
N SER A 9 -23.21 -13.05 7.53
CA SER A 9 -23.27 -11.62 7.68
C SER A 9 -24.07 -11.32 8.95
N THR A 10 -23.38 -11.07 10.05
CA THR A 10 -23.99 -10.35 11.17
C THR A 10 -23.86 -8.85 10.83
N ASP A 11 -24.95 -8.21 10.48
CA ASP A 11 -25.11 -6.76 10.45
C ASP A 11 -25.04 -6.24 11.90
N ASP A 12 -23.83 -6.28 12.48
CA ASP A 12 -23.56 -5.72 13.81
C ASP A 12 -23.26 -4.23 13.64
N ASP A 13 -24.34 -3.44 13.65
CA ASP A 13 -24.33 -1.96 13.59
C ASP A 13 -23.89 -1.35 14.94
N THR A 14 -23.54 -2.17 15.91
CA THR A 14 -23.15 -1.77 17.27
C THR A 14 -21.80 -1.04 17.24
N GLY A 15 -21.81 0.26 17.51
CA GLY A 15 -20.60 1.10 17.53
C GLY A 15 -20.36 1.94 16.27
N ARG A 16 -21.21 1.82 15.26
CA ARG A 16 -21.17 2.69 14.08
C ARG A 16 -21.63 4.10 14.44
N LEU A 17 -20.97 5.10 13.86
CA LEU A 17 -21.36 6.49 14.04
C LEU A 17 -22.81 6.70 13.57
N ALA A 18 -23.68 7.16 14.47
CA ALA A 18 -25.10 7.40 14.17
C ALA A 18 -25.24 8.70 13.35
N LEU A 19 -25.49 8.55 12.05
CA LEU A 19 -25.70 9.66 11.11
C LEU A 19 -26.96 9.39 10.29
N ALA A 20 -27.81 10.41 10.13
CA ALA A 20 -28.88 10.37 9.16
C ALA A 20 -28.30 10.43 7.73
N GLN A 21 -29.05 9.92 6.76
CA GLN A 21 -28.62 9.88 5.36
C GLN A 21 -28.45 11.29 4.76
N ASP A 22 -29.17 12.26 5.29
CA ASP A 22 -29.21 13.67 4.90
C ASP A 22 -28.47 14.60 5.88
N SER A 23 -27.64 14.05 6.79
CA SER A 23 -26.88 14.84 7.75
C SER A 23 -26.02 15.90 7.05
N SER A 24 -26.14 17.13 7.53
CA SER A 24 -25.28 18.23 7.09
C SER A 24 -23.82 17.98 7.43
N VAL A 25 -22.93 18.71 6.79
CA VAL A 25 -21.48 18.60 7.06
C VAL A 25 -21.16 18.89 8.52
N ASP A 26 -21.80 19.87 9.12
CA ASP A 26 -21.55 20.27 10.50
C ASP A 26 -22.05 19.20 11.49
N GLU A 27 -23.23 18.61 11.27
CA GLU A 27 -23.73 17.48 12.06
C GLU A 27 -22.78 16.26 11.98
N VAL A 28 -22.24 15.97 10.79
CA VAL A 28 -21.22 14.90 10.64
C VAL A 28 -19.98 15.20 11.46
N LEU A 29 -19.46 16.43 11.41
CA LEU A 29 -18.25 16.80 12.16
C LEU A 29 -18.50 16.81 13.67
N ASP A 30 -19.67 17.26 14.13
CA ASP A 30 -20.03 17.22 15.54
C ASP A 30 -20.17 15.79 16.03
N ALA A 31 -20.76 14.89 15.23
CA ALA A 31 -20.80 13.46 15.54
C ALA A 31 -19.40 12.83 15.62
N VAL A 32 -18.50 13.19 14.70
CA VAL A 32 -17.08 12.72 14.71
C VAL A 32 -16.37 13.22 15.98
N ARG A 33 -16.53 14.48 16.35
CA ARG A 33 -15.97 15.04 17.60
C ARG A 33 -16.53 14.34 18.83
N GLY A 34 -17.85 14.14 18.89
CA GLY A 34 -18.50 13.38 19.97
C GLY A 34 -18.00 11.94 20.08
N TRP A 35 -17.77 11.29 18.94
CA TRP A 35 -17.18 9.94 18.89
C TRP A 35 -15.73 9.96 19.39
N ILE A 36 -14.92 10.95 19.02
CA ILE A 36 -13.56 11.08 19.53
C ILE A 36 -13.55 11.17 21.06
N GLU A 37 -14.40 12.01 21.64
CA GLU A 37 -14.49 12.19 23.09
C GLU A 37 -14.95 10.94 23.83
N SER A 38 -15.84 10.15 23.23
CA SER A 38 -16.46 9.00 23.88
C SER A 38 -15.72 7.67 23.64
N ALA A 39 -15.08 7.52 22.49
CA ALA A 39 -14.55 6.25 22.02
C ALA A 39 -13.01 6.17 22.01
N VAL A 40 -12.32 7.31 21.84
CA VAL A 40 -10.86 7.36 21.87
C VAL A 40 -10.37 7.47 23.30
N PRO A 41 -9.36 6.68 23.74
CA PRO A 41 -8.83 6.78 25.11
C PRO A 41 -8.42 8.21 25.48
N ALA A 42 -8.84 8.68 26.67
CA ALA A 42 -8.68 10.07 27.10
C ALA A 42 -7.22 10.56 27.02
N ALA A 43 -6.25 9.71 27.41
CA ALA A 43 -4.83 10.06 27.31
C ALA A 43 -4.36 10.31 25.87
N TRP A 44 -4.97 9.66 24.86
CA TRP A 44 -4.64 9.89 23.46
C TRP A 44 -5.29 11.18 22.94
N VAL A 45 -6.50 11.49 23.43
CA VAL A 45 -7.21 12.73 23.09
C VAL A 45 -6.44 13.93 23.64
N GLU A 46 -6.03 13.90 24.90
CA GLU A 46 -5.23 14.94 25.55
C GLU A 46 -3.90 15.16 24.81
N ALA A 47 -3.11 14.09 24.63
CA ALA A 47 -1.85 14.16 23.89
C ALA A 47 -2.03 14.68 22.46
N GLY A 48 -3.10 14.26 21.78
CA GLY A 48 -3.42 14.69 20.42
C GLY A 48 -3.72 16.17 20.31
N ARG A 49 -4.42 16.75 21.30
CA ARG A 49 -4.72 18.18 21.40
C ARG A 49 -3.50 19.03 21.72
N GLU A 50 -2.63 18.56 22.60
CA GLU A 50 -1.45 19.29 23.04
C GLU A 50 -0.30 19.27 22.03
N GLY A 51 -0.01 18.10 21.44
CA GLY A 51 1.17 17.93 20.60
C GLY A 51 0.96 17.08 19.33
N GLY A 52 -0.29 16.81 18.99
CA GLY A 52 -0.68 16.08 17.77
C GLY A 52 -0.15 14.65 17.70
N PRO A 53 0.01 14.10 16.47
CA PRO A 53 0.38 12.70 16.25
C PRO A 53 1.70 12.28 16.92
N ALA A 54 2.63 13.22 17.09
CA ALA A 54 3.92 12.96 17.72
C ALA A 54 3.78 12.73 19.23
N ALA A 55 2.91 13.49 19.91
CA ALA A 55 2.63 13.32 21.33
C ALA A 55 1.85 12.01 21.58
N VAL A 56 0.86 11.70 20.75
CA VAL A 56 0.11 10.44 20.84
C VAL A 56 1.03 9.22 20.78
N ARG A 57 2.03 9.22 19.89
CA ARG A 57 3.00 8.12 19.79
C ARG A 57 3.85 7.91 21.06
N LYS A 58 3.94 8.90 21.94
CA LYS A 58 4.68 8.77 23.22
C LYS A 58 3.85 8.11 24.32
N VAL A 59 2.51 8.24 24.26
CA VAL A 59 1.59 7.72 25.28
C VAL A 59 0.85 6.45 24.85
N ARG A 60 1.14 5.94 23.64
CA ARG A 60 0.47 4.78 23.05
C ARG A 60 1.45 3.85 22.37
N THR A 61 1.46 2.59 22.77
CA THR A 61 2.19 1.53 22.07
C THR A 61 1.42 1.03 20.83
N ARG A 62 2.10 0.25 19.98
CA ARG A 62 1.43 -0.44 18.88
C ARG A 62 0.40 -1.45 19.38
N ALA A 63 0.71 -2.17 20.44
CA ALA A 63 -0.19 -3.16 21.05
C ALA A 63 -1.48 -2.52 21.58
N ASP A 64 -1.37 -1.36 22.29
CA ASP A 64 -2.54 -0.61 22.76
C ASP A 64 -3.45 -0.21 21.60
N TYR A 65 -2.84 0.25 20.49
CA TYR A 65 -3.60 0.63 19.30
C TYR A 65 -4.28 -0.55 18.63
N GLN A 66 -3.60 -1.67 18.51
CA GLN A 66 -4.18 -2.91 17.95
C GLN A 66 -5.35 -3.41 18.78
N ALA A 67 -5.22 -3.41 20.11
CA ALA A 67 -6.28 -3.83 21.02
C ALA A 67 -7.52 -2.91 20.96
N TRP A 68 -7.33 -1.60 20.77
CA TRP A 68 -8.41 -0.62 20.64
C TRP A 68 -9.01 -0.54 19.23
N TYR A 69 -8.28 -0.93 18.20
CA TYR A 69 -8.67 -0.75 16.79
C TYR A 69 -10.06 -1.27 16.42
N PRO A 70 -10.59 -2.38 16.99
CA PRO A 70 -11.97 -2.80 16.74
C PRO A 70 -13.02 -1.72 16.99
N THR A 71 -12.80 -0.80 17.93
CA THR A 71 -13.66 0.37 18.18
C THR A 71 -13.65 1.32 16.98
N PHE A 72 -12.47 1.60 16.43
CA PHE A 72 -12.34 2.41 15.21
C PHE A 72 -12.90 1.70 13.99
N GLY A 73 -12.63 0.39 13.84
CA GLY A 73 -13.13 -0.42 12.73
C GLY A 73 -14.65 -0.44 12.62
N ARG A 74 -15.35 -0.51 13.77
CA ARG A 74 -16.83 -0.50 13.81
C ARG A 74 -17.45 0.88 13.62
N SER A 75 -16.73 1.97 13.85
CA SER A 75 -17.25 3.33 13.74
C SER A 75 -17.74 3.72 12.33
N GLY A 76 -17.27 3.04 11.29
CA GLY A 76 -17.44 3.40 9.88
C GLY A 76 -16.47 4.48 9.39
N LEU A 77 -15.70 5.10 10.29
CA LEU A 77 -14.75 6.17 9.95
C LEU A 77 -13.48 5.67 9.25
N VAL A 78 -13.15 4.37 9.37
CA VAL A 78 -12.00 3.77 8.66
C VAL A 78 -12.14 3.92 7.15
N ALA A 79 -13.36 3.73 6.63
CA ALA A 79 -13.69 3.80 5.21
C ALA A 79 -14.97 4.63 4.99
N ALA A 80 -14.97 5.87 5.50
CA ALA A 80 -16.16 6.70 5.62
C ALA A 80 -16.94 6.93 4.30
N THR A 81 -16.28 6.81 3.14
CA THR A 81 -16.92 6.93 1.82
C THR A 81 -17.57 5.63 1.33
N TRP A 82 -17.29 4.49 1.98
CA TRP A 82 -17.86 3.23 1.55
C TRP A 82 -19.33 3.10 1.96
N PRO A 83 -20.13 2.31 1.22
CA PRO A 83 -21.48 1.98 1.60
C PRO A 83 -21.55 1.39 3.02
N ARG A 84 -22.62 1.72 3.75
CA ARG A 84 -22.86 1.18 5.11
C ARG A 84 -22.84 -0.33 5.13
N ALA A 85 -23.41 -0.99 4.12
CA ALA A 85 -23.42 -2.43 3.96
C ALA A 85 -22.00 -3.05 3.94
N TYR A 86 -20.97 -2.26 3.70
CA TYR A 86 -19.57 -2.70 3.62
C TYR A 86 -18.68 -2.09 4.70
N GLY A 87 -19.28 -1.56 5.77
CA GLY A 87 -18.56 -1.03 6.93
C GLY A 87 -18.19 0.45 6.85
N GLY A 88 -18.73 1.21 5.89
CA GLY A 88 -18.56 2.66 5.78
C GLY A 88 -19.73 3.46 6.32
N LEU A 89 -19.80 4.73 5.93
CA LEU A 89 -20.82 5.70 6.34
C LEU A 89 -21.57 6.35 5.16
N ASP A 90 -21.30 5.96 3.92
CA ASP A 90 -21.83 6.59 2.69
C ASP A 90 -21.52 8.09 2.57
N LEU A 91 -20.48 8.59 3.23
CA LEU A 91 -20.19 10.02 3.19
C LEU A 91 -19.63 10.45 1.83
N PRO A 92 -20.04 11.63 1.35
CA PRO A 92 -19.40 12.24 0.20
C PRO A 92 -17.89 12.42 0.44
N PRO A 93 -17.03 12.25 -0.59
CA PRO A 93 -15.57 12.31 -0.40
C PRO A 93 -15.05 13.63 0.21
N ALA A 94 -15.76 14.74 0.00
CA ALA A 94 -15.43 16.02 0.59
C ALA A 94 -15.68 16.04 2.11
N VAL A 95 -16.78 15.44 2.55
CA VAL A 95 -17.17 15.34 3.97
C VAL A 95 -16.26 14.34 4.70
N ALA A 96 -16.03 13.17 4.11
CA ALA A 96 -15.12 12.16 4.66
C ALA A 96 -13.70 12.71 4.90
N ARG A 97 -13.22 13.57 3.99
CA ARG A 97 -11.94 14.27 4.18
C ARG A 97 -11.92 15.20 5.38
N ARG A 98 -13.00 15.96 5.60
CA ARG A 98 -13.10 16.82 6.80
C ARG A 98 -13.16 15.99 8.08
N ALA A 99 -13.87 14.86 8.05
CA ALA A 99 -13.86 13.90 9.14
C ALA A 99 -12.44 13.36 9.41
N ASP A 100 -11.67 13.02 8.37
CA ASP A 100 -10.27 12.61 8.50
C ASP A 100 -9.37 13.73 9.07
N GLU A 101 -9.66 15.00 8.77
CA GLU A 101 -8.96 16.14 9.34
C GLU A 101 -9.19 16.26 10.85
N GLU A 102 -10.41 16.00 11.33
CA GLU A 102 -10.70 15.92 12.78
C GLU A 102 -9.96 14.75 13.46
N LEU A 103 -9.79 13.61 12.79
CA LEU A 103 -9.08 12.44 13.32
C LEU A 103 -7.55 12.60 13.33
N ARG A 104 -7.00 13.49 12.50
CA ARG A 104 -5.55 13.64 12.26
C ARG A 104 -4.72 13.86 13.53
N PRO A 105 -5.12 14.72 14.49
CA PRO A 105 -4.34 14.96 15.71
C PRO A 105 -4.12 13.69 16.54
N PHE A 106 -5.04 12.75 16.49
CA PHE A 106 -5.05 11.54 17.33
C PHE A 106 -4.31 10.35 16.71
N ASN A 107 -3.73 10.52 15.52
CA ASN A 107 -2.92 9.51 14.84
C ASN A 107 -3.64 8.16 14.64
N LEU A 108 -4.93 8.19 14.28
CA LEU A 108 -5.74 6.98 14.04
C LEU A 108 -5.47 6.42 12.63
N GLY A 109 -4.39 5.65 12.50
CA GLY A 109 -3.98 5.02 11.24
C GLY A 109 -4.77 3.76 10.92
N ARG A 110 -4.99 3.46 9.64
CA ARG A 110 -5.63 2.22 9.18
C ARG A 110 -4.65 1.07 9.27
N LEU A 111 -5.03 -0.05 9.93
CA LEU A 111 -4.14 -1.19 10.16
C LEU A 111 -4.07 -2.18 8.99
N ASN A 112 -5.04 -2.17 8.10
CA ASN A 112 -5.11 -3.07 6.94
C ASN A 112 -4.97 -2.33 5.59
N PRO A 113 -3.83 -1.64 5.34
CA PRO A 113 -3.69 -0.80 4.16
C PRO A 113 -3.73 -1.60 2.85
N LEU A 114 -3.28 -2.86 2.84
CA LEU A 114 -3.30 -3.71 1.65
C LEU A 114 -4.73 -4.19 1.35
N GLY A 115 -5.49 -4.58 2.37
CA GLY A 115 -6.92 -4.87 2.22
C GLY A 115 -7.70 -3.67 1.67
N LEU A 116 -7.52 -2.51 2.29
CA LEU A 116 -8.23 -1.27 1.93
C LEU A 116 -7.86 -0.73 0.54
N ASN A 117 -6.59 -0.83 0.13
CA ASN A 117 -6.11 -0.17 -1.09
C ASN A 117 -5.85 -1.13 -2.25
N LEU A 118 -5.76 -2.45 -2.02
CA LEU A 118 -5.48 -3.44 -3.07
C LEU A 118 -6.66 -4.40 -3.28
N ALA A 119 -7.15 -5.06 -2.22
CA ALA A 119 -8.25 -6.01 -2.33
C ALA A 119 -9.60 -5.30 -2.57
N ALA A 120 -9.91 -4.28 -1.79
CA ALA A 120 -11.19 -3.58 -1.87
C ALA A 120 -11.47 -2.95 -3.25
N PRO A 121 -10.53 -2.27 -3.92
CA PRO A 121 -10.78 -1.75 -5.27
C PRO A 121 -11.16 -2.83 -6.28
N ALA A 122 -10.54 -4.01 -6.21
CA ALA A 122 -10.89 -5.14 -7.06
C ALA A 122 -12.29 -5.69 -6.75
N LEU A 123 -12.64 -5.83 -5.48
CA LEU A 123 -13.96 -6.26 -5.01
C LEU A 123 -15.05 -5.28 -5.42
N PHE A 124 -14.83 -3.96 -5.27
CA PHE A 124 -15.80 -2.96 -5.70
C PHE A 124 -16.04 -2.97 -7.20
N ALA A 125 -14.98 -3.12 -7.99
CA ALA A 125 -15.05 -3.05 -9.44
C ALA A 125 -15.57 -4.35 -10.10
N HIS A 126 -15.24 -5.51 -9.52
CA HIS A 126 -15.42 -6.81 -10.18
C HIS A 126 -15.96 -7.91 -9.27
N GLY A 127 -16.03 -7.72 -7.96
CA GLY A 127 -16.56 -8.71 -7.02
C GLY A 127 -18.07 -8.86 -7.13
N THR A 128 -18.61 -10.02 -6.72
CA THR A 128 -20.04 -10.22 -6.54
C THR A 128 -20.53 -9.50 -5.27
N GLU A 129 -21.84 -9.39 -5.11
CA GLU A 129 -22.42 -8.80 -3.91
C GLU A 129 -22.09 -9.62 -2.66
N GLU A 130 -22.10 -10.96 -2.79
CA GLU A 130 -21.73 -11.88 -1.72
C GLU A 130 -20.27 -11.68 -1.29
N GLN A 131 -19.37 -11.57 -2.25
CA GLN A 131 -17.95 -11.29 -1.97
C GLN A 131 -17.77 -9.95 -1.25
N ARG A 132 -18.45 -8.90 -1.71
CA ARG A 132 -18.37 -7.58 -1.07
C ARG A 132 -18.86 -7.63 0.38
N ARG A 133 -20.04 -8.24 0.61
CA ARG A 133 -20.61 -8.36 1.96
C ARG A 133 -19.76 -9.23 2.88
N ARG A 134 -19.11 -10.25 2.35
CA ARG A 134 -18.26 -11.15 3.13
C ARG A 134 -16.94 -10.49 3.52
N PHE A 135 -16.24 -9.85 2.59
CA PHE A 135 -14.85 -9.45 2.79
C PHE A 135 -14.67 -7.99 3.19
N LEU A 136 -15.43 -7.05 2.62
CA LEU A 136 -15.18 -5.62 2.86
C LEU A 136 -15.36 -5.20 4.33
N PRO A 137 -16.38 -5.64 5.08
CA PRO A 137 -16.49 -5.30 6.49
C PRO A 137 -15.34 -5.85 7.34
N ALA A 138 -14.89 -7.09 7.08
CA ALA A 138 -13.77 -7.70 7.79
C ALA A 138 -12.44 -6.96 7.51
N ILE A 139 -12.24 -6.47 6.28
CA ILE A 139 -11.10 -5.61 5.91
C ILE A 139 -11.11 -4.30 6.71
N VAL A 140 -12.25 -3.62 6.78
CA VAL A 140 -12.40 -2.34 7.52
C VAL A 140 -12.13 -2.52 9.00
N ARG A 141 -12.64 -3.59 9.58
CA ARG A 141 -12.50 -3.90 11.01
C ARG A 141 -11.14 -4.50 11.37
N ASN A 142 -10.31 -4.80 10.37
CA ASN A 142 -9.02 -5.49 10.53
C ASN A 142 -9.17 -6.87 11.20
N GLU A 143 -10.28 -7.53 10.96
CA GLU A 143 -10.55 -8.90 11.40
C GLU A 143 -9.84 -9.91 10.50
N GLU A 144 -9.62 -9.54 9.24
CA GLU A 144 -8.87 -10.29 8.25
C GLU A 144 -7.84 -9.37 7.59
N VAL A 145 -6.58 -9.65 7.80
CA VAL A 145 -5.46 -8.92 7.22
C VAL A 145 -5.15 -9.47 5.82
N TRP A 146 -4.85 -8.59 4.88
CA TRP A 146 -4.69 -8.95 3.46
C TRP A 146 -3.31 -8.66 2.92
N CYS A 147 -2.84 -9.51 1.98
CA CYS A 147 -1.67 -9.25 1.17
C CYS A 147 -1.93 -9.48 -0.32
N GLN A 148 -0.87 -9.37 -1.15
CA GLN A 148 -0.96 -9.47 -2.62
C GLN A 148 0.03 -10.51 -3.15
N LEU A 149 -0.47 -11.58 -3.78
CA LEU A 149 0.30 -12.65 -4.41
C LEU A 149 0.34 -12.46 -5.92
N PHE A 150 1.16 -11.52 -6.39
CA PHE A 150 1.28 -11.21 -7.83
C PHE A 150 2.63 -11.64 -8.39
N SER A 151 3.70 -10.98 -7.96
CA SER A 151 5.05 -11.18 -8.50
C SER A 151 5.56 -12.60 -8.28
N GLU A 152 6.35 -13.09 -9.24
CA GLU A 152 7.05 -14.38 -9.18
C GLU A 152 8.55 -14.15 -9.41
N PRO A 153 9.42 -15.12 -9.09
CA PRO A 153 10.85 -14.99 -9.39
C PRO A 153 11.14 -14.68 -10.86
N GLY A 154 10.34 -15.22 -11.80
CA GLY A 154 10.44 -14.96 -13.24
C GLY A 154 9.46 -13.93 -13.81
N ALA A 155 8.61 -13.28 -13.00
CA ALA A 155 7.58 -12.37 -13.50
C ALA A 155 7.35 -11.20 -12.52
N GLY A 156 8.11 -10.12 -12.72
CA GLY A 156 7.96 -8.86 -11.98
C GLY A 156 7.38 -7.76 -12.86
N SER A 157 8.21 -7.04 -13.62
CA SER A 157 7.76 -5.99 -14.56
C SER A 157 6.86 -6.54 -15.66
N ASP A 158 7.18 -7.71 -16.21
CA ASP A 158 6.29 -8.46 -17.09
C ASP A 158 5.39 -9.42 -16.31
N LEU A 159 4.56 -8.83 -15.44
CA LEU A 159 3.66 -9.58 -14.56
C LEU A 159 2.75 -10.54 -15.33
N ALA A 160 2.35 -10.19 -16.55
CA ALA A 160 1.49 -11.03 -17.37
C ALA A 160 2.15 -12.36 -17.78
N SER A 161 3.45 -12.51 -17.60
CA SER A 161 4.20 -13.75 -17.86
C SER A 161 4.22 -14.71 -16.67
N LEU A 162 3.53 -14.42 -15.58
CA LEU A 162 3.44 -15.30 -14.41
C LEU A 162 3.04 -16.74 -14.76
N ALA A 163 3.58 -17.70 -13.98
CA ALA A 163 3.47 -19.13 -14.23
C ALA A 163 2.69 -19.91 -13.15
N THR A 164 2.38 -19.31 -12.01
CA THR A 164 1.48 -19.94 -11.02
C THR A 164 0.21 -20.39 -11.70
N ARG A 165 -0.10 -21.69 -11.63
CA ARG A 165 -1.26 -22.30 -12.30
C ARG A 165 -2.44 -22.40 -11.36
N ALA A 166 -3.64 -22.33 -11.95
CA ALA A 166 -4.89 -22.65 -11.32
C ALA A 166 -5.63 -23.68 -12.20
N GLU A 167 -5.73 -24.91 -11.74
CA GLU A 167 -6.39 -26.00 -12.43
C GLU A 167 -7.77 -26.23 -11.81
N ARG A 168 -8.81 -26.31 -12.65
CA ARG A 168 -10.19 -26.46 -12.14
C ARG A 168 -10.49 -27.88 -11.77
N ASP A 169 -11.04 -28.09 -10.58
CA ASP A 169 -11.58 -29.37 -10.11
C ASP A 169 -13.00 -29.14 -9.54
N GLY A 170 -13.99 -29.37 -10.36
CA GLY A 170 -15.40 -29.14 -10.03
C GLY A 170 -15.70 -27.65 -9.74
N ASP A 171 -16.05 -27.35 -8.52
CA ASP A 171 -16.32 -26.00 -7.99
C ASP A 171 -15.14 -25.40 -7.22
N GLN A 172 -13.96 -26.03 -7.33
CA GLN A 172 -12.72 -25.60 -6.72
C GLN A 172 -11.62 -25.43 -7.77
N TRP A 173 -10.55 -24.76 -7.35
CA TRP A 173 -9.32 -24.54 -8.09
C TRP A 173 -8.13 -25.03 -7.28
N ILE A 174 -7.25 -25.79 -7.91
CA ILE A 174 -5.99 -26.27 -7.34
C ILE A 174 -4.90 -25.33 -7.81
N ILE A 175 -4.25 -24.66 -6.85
CA ILE A 175 -3.24 -23.62 -7.14
C ILE A 175 -1.85 -24.18 -6.88
N THR A 176 -0.97 -24.07 -7.88
CA THR A 176 0.45 -24.49 -7.75
C THR A 176 1.38 -23.45 -8.33
N GLY A 177 2.38 -23.03 -7.55
CA GLY A 177 3.38 -22.06 -7.96
C GLY A 177 4.11 -21.40 -6.80
N GLN A 178 4.87 -20.32 -7.11
CA GLN A 178 5.62 -19.56 -6.13
C GLN A 178 5.42 -18.07 -6.36
N LYS A 179 5.15 -17.35 -5.30
CA LYS A 179 5.07 -15.89 -5.27
C LYS A 179 6.21 -15.31 -4.45
N VAL A 180 6.67 -14.11 -4.81
CA VAL A 180 7.80 -13.46 -4.14
C VAL A 180 7.53 -11.96 -3.98
N TRP A 181 8.25 -11.32 -3.07
CA TRP A 181 8.09 -9.92 -2.71
C TRP A 181 6.71 -9.60 -2.13
N THR A 182 6.09 -10.58 -1.49
CA THR A 182 4.78 -10.42 -0.86
C THR A 182 4.91 -9.69 0.47
N THR A 183 4.45 -8.45 0.49
CA THR A 183 4.47 -7.61 1.70
C THR A 183 3.55 -8.22 2.76
N TRP A 184 4.12 -8.48 3.97
CA TRP A 184 3.42 -8.91 5.18
C TRP A 184 2.58 -10.20 5.05
N ALA A 185 2.91 -11.10 4.12
CA ALA A 185 2.18 -12.37 4.01
C ALA A 185 2.17 -13.17 5.33
N HIS A 186 3.27 -13.11 6.10
CA HIS A 186 3.38 -13.75 7.42
C HIS A 186 2.46 -13.15 8.51
N LEU A 187 1.81 -12.02 8.22
CA LEU A 187 0.86 -11.34 9.10
C LEU A 187 -0.55 -11.33 8.51
N SER A 188 -0.74 -11.94 7.34
CA SER A 188 -1.99 -11.86 6.59
C SER A 188 -2.78 -13.16 6.66
N ASP A 189 -4.09 -13.02 6.71
CA ASP A 189 -5.03 -14.13 6.69
C ASP A 189 -5.43 -14.48 5.25
N TRP A 190 -5.64 -13.47 4.43
CA TRP A 190 -6.09 -13.58 3.05
C TRP A 190 -5.15 -12.90 2.07
N ALA A 191 -5.17 -13.38 0.85
CA ALA A 191 -4.46 -12.71 -0.23
C ALA A 191 -5.31 -12.55 -1.49
N VAL A 192 -5.02 -11.47 -2.24
CA VAL A 192 -5.41 -11.37 -3.65
C VAL A 192 -4.36 -12.10 -4.48
N LEU A 193 -4.79 -13.06 -5.28
CA LEU A 193 -3.93 -13.92 -6.09
C LEU A 193 -4.22 -13.76 -7.58
N LEU A 194 -3.17 -13.61 -8.37
CA LEU A 194 -3.24 -13.71 -9.82
C LEU A 194 -2.58 -15.03 -10.27
N ALA A 195 -3.34 -15.87 -10.97
CA ALA A 195 -2.87 -17.17 -11.44
C ALA A 195 -3.28 -17.43 -12.89
N ARG A 196 -2.59 -18.34 -13.56
CA ARG A 196 -2.85 -18.75 -14.94
C ARG A 196 -3.82 -19.92 -14.96
N THR A 197 -4.95 -19.71 -15.65
CA THR A 197 -5.98 -20.73 -15.91
C THR A 197 -5.97 -21.28 -17.32
N ASP A 198 -5.28 -20.54 -18.26
CA ASP A 198 -5.14 -20.97 -19.65
C ASP A 198 -3.77 -20.53 -20.19
N ASP A 199 -3.03 -21.45 -20.76
CA ASP A 199 -1.72 -21.21 -21.38
C ASP A 199 -1.74 -21.25 -22.92
N ASP A 200 -2.90 -21.57 -23.52
CA ASP A 200 -3.13 -21.64 -24.95
C ASP A 200 -3.62 -20.33 -25.57
N VAL A 201 -3.73 -19.27 -24.77
CA VAL A 201 -4.15 -17.94 -25.19
C VAL A 201 -3.03 -16.91 -24.92
N PRO A 202 -3.10 -15.71 -25.50
CA PRO A 202 -2.15 -14.63 -25.21
C PRO A 202 -2.03 -14.36 -23.70
N LYS A 203 -0.82 -14.06 -23.23
CA LYS A 203 -0.44 -14.08 -21.81
C LYS A 203 -1.42 -13.37 -20.84
N ARG A 204 -2.03 -12.24 -21.27
CA ARG A 204 -3.00 -11.50 -20.42
C ARG A 204 -4.38 -12.12 -20.37
N GLN A 205 -4.76 -12.88 -21.40
CA GLN A 205 -6.10 -13.49 -21.51
C GLN A 205 -6.21 -14.81 -20.73
N GLY A 206 -5.08 -15.43 -20.40
CA GLY A 206 -5.04 -16.68 -19.63
C GLY A 206 -4.97 -16.48 -18.12
N LEU A 207 -5.15 -15.26 -17.60
CA LEU A 207 -5.04 -14.97 -16.18
C LEU A 207 -6.41 -14.85 -15.53
N THR A 208 -6.53 -15.40 -14.31
CA THR A 208 -7.72 -15.30 -13.47
C THR A 208 -7.33 -14.79 -12.08
N TYR A 209 -8.24 -14.07 -11.44
CA TYR A 209 -8.02 -13.42 -10.14
C TYR A 209 -8.81 -14.17 -9.06
N PHE A 210 -8.14 -14.44 -7.94
CA PHE A 210 -8.69 -15.20 -6.83
C PHE A 210 -8.46 -14.50 -5.49
N LEU A 211 -9.31 -14.84 -4.52
CA LEU A 211 -9.11 -14.55 -3.11
C LEU A 211 -8.72 -15.87 -2.46
N ILE A 212 -7.56 -15.94 -1.81
CA ILE A 212 -7.04 -17.17 -1.22
C ILE A 212 -6.81 -17.00 0.28
N ASP A 213 -7.27 -17.98 1.05
CA ASP A 213 -6.94 -18.13 2.47
C ASP A 213 -5.48 -18.60 2.59
N LEU A 214 -4.68 -17.93 3.41
CA LEU A 214 -3.28 -18.31 3.64
C LEU A 214 -3.11 -19.34 4.75
N HIS A 215 -4.15 -19.60 5.55
CA HIS A 215 -4.13 -20.55 6.67
C HIS A 215 -4.71 -21.93 6.28
N GLN A 216 -4.21 -22.48 5.16
CA GLN A 216 -4.66 -23.77 4.66
C GLN A 216 -3.48 -24.68 4.32
N GLU A 217 -3.74 -25.98 4.18
CA GLU A 217 -2.77 -26.93 3.63
C GLU A 217 -2.38 -26.53 2.18
N GLY A 218 -1.12 -26.74 1.81
CA GLY A 218 -0.60 -26.37 0.51
C GLY A 218 -0.16 -24.90 0.39
N VAL A 219 -0.25 -24.10 1.45
CA VAL A 219 0.30 -22.75 1.50
C VAL A 219 1.45 -22.67 2.50
N GLU A 220 2.63 -22.31 2.03
CA GLU A 220 3.79 -22.08 2.89
C GLU A 220 4.31 -20.65 2.71
N VAL A 221 4.36 -19.87 3.80
CA VAL A 221 4.89 -18.50 3.81
C VAL A 221 6.27 -18.50 4.42
N ARG A 222 7.28 -18.09 3.64
CA ARG A 222 8.67 -17.97 4.09
C ARG A 222 9.11 -16.52 4.15
N PRO A 223 9.55 -16.03 5.32
CA PRO A 223 10.08 -14.69 5.46
C PRO A 223 11.29 -14.45 4.57
N LEU A 224 11.33 -13.31 3.88
CA LEU A 224 12.43 -12.86 3.03
C LEU A 224 13.08 -11.63 3.67
N ARG A 225 14.33 -11.79 4.11
CA ARG A 225 15.10 -10.67 4.65
C ARG A 225 15.72 -9.86 3.52
N HIS A 226 15.36 -8.58 3.43
CA HIS A 226 15.91 -7.68 2.43
C HIS A 226 17.20 -6.98 2.93
N MET A 227 17.86 -6.21 2.06
CA MET A 227 19.16 -5.57 2.35
C MET A 227 19.15 -4.59 3.52
N GLY A 228 17.99 -4.07 3.94
CA GLY A 228 17.82 -3.24 5.15
C GLY A 228 17.75 -4.05 6.45
N GLY A 229 17.82 -5.39 6.38
CA GLY A 229 17.74 -6.29 7.52
C GLY A 229 16.34 -6.65 7.98
N GLU A 230 15.33 -5.93 7.53
CA GLU A 230 13.92 -6.13 7.88
C GLU A 230 13.31 -7.31 7.11
N VAL A 231 12.22 -7.87 7.63
CA VAL A 231 11.49 -9.00 7.08
C VAL A 231 10.06 -8.56 6.72
N ASP A 232 9.97 -7.53 5.88
CA ASP A 232 8.68 -7.02 5.40
C ASP A 232 8.10 -7.86 4.27
N PHE A 233 8.95 -8.60 3.55
CA PHE A 233 8.58 -9.38 2.38
C PHE A 233 8.64 -10.88 2.65
N ASN A 234 7.95 -11.63 1.82
CA ASN A 234 7.90 -13.08 1.91
C ASN A 234 7.95 -13.71 0.52
N GLU A 235 8.42 -14.95 0.48
CA GLU A 235 8.09 -15.92 -0.55
C GLU A 235 6.86 -16.69 -0.09
N VAL A 236 5.97 -17.03 -1.01
CA VAL A 236 4.78 -17.85 -0.74
C VAL A 236 4.76 -19.00 -1.74
N PHE A 237 4.87 -20.21 -1.23
CA PHE A 237 4.78 -21.45 -2.00
C PHE A 237 3.37 -21.97 -1.95
N LEU A 238 2.85 -22.31 -3.11
CA LEU A 238 1.52 -22.88 -3.30
C LEU A 238 1.71 -24.27 -3.90
N ASP A 239 1.37 -25.29 -3.15
CA ASP A 239 1.51 -26.68 -3.55
C ASP A 239 0.18 -27.42 -3.36
N GLY A 240 -0.67 -27.32 -4.37
CA GLY A 240 -2.02 -27.86 -4.31
C GLY A 240 -2.99 -27.08 -3.41
N ALA A 241 -2.73 -25.80 -3.14
CA ALA A 241 -3.61 -24.96 -2.35
C ALA A 241 -5.00 -24.83 -3.01
N LEU A 242 -6.08 -24.90 -2.21
CA LEU A 242 -7.45 -24.95 -2.71
C LEU A 242 -8.11 -23.57 -2.67
N VAL A 243 -8.81 -23.20 -3.74
CA VAL A 243 -9.63 -22.00 -3.80
C VAL A 243 -11.01 -22.35 -4.34
N SER A 244 -12.07 -22.03 -3.60
CA SER A 244 -13.45 -22.18 -4.09
C SER A 244 -13.72 -21.25 -5.28
N ASP A 245 -14.50 -21.70 -6.27
CA ASP A 245 -14.93 -20.84 -7.40
C ASP A 245 -15.71 -19.60 -6.91
N ALA A 246 -16.33 -19.67 -5.75
CA ALA A 246 -16.97 -18.52 -5.09
C ALA A 246 -15.95 -17.42 -4.69
N CYS A 247 -14.65 -17.73 -4.56
CA CYS A 247 -13.56 -16.81 -4.30
C CYS A 247 -12.86 -16.32 -5.58
N ARG A 248 -13.35 -16.68 -6.76
CA ARG A 248 -12.89 -16.11 -8.04
C ARG A 248 -13.54 -14.75 -8.27
N VAL A 249 -12.73 -13.72 -8.57
CA VAL A 249 -13.22 -12.38 -8.82
C VAL A 249 -13.24 -12.11 -10.33
N GLY A 250 -14.42 -11.82 -10.87
CA GLY A 250 -14.65 -11.66 -12.29
C GLY A 250 -14.68 -12.99 -13.06
N ASP A 251 -14.67 -12.93 -14.39
CA ASP A 251 -14.74 -14.11 -15.25
C ASP A 251 -13.37 -14.80 -15.39
N ILE A 252 -13.36 -16.10 -15.74
CA ILE A 252 -12.14 -16.85 -16.10
C ILE A 252 -11.47 -16.10 -17.26
N GLY A 253 -10.16 -15.93 -17.21
CA GLY A 253 -9.39 -15.20 -18.21
C GLY A 253 -9.47 -13.66 -18.09
N SER A 254 -10.31 -13.11 -17.20
CA SER A 254 -10.41 -11.67 -16.99
C SER A 254 -9.46 -11.12 -15.93
N GLY A 255 -8.62 -11.96 -15.32
CA GLY A 255 -7.77 -11.61 -14.18
C GLY A 255 -6.88 -10.41 -14.40
N TRP A 256 -6.39 -10.19 -15.63
CA TRP A 256 -5.62 -8.99 -15.95
C TRP A 256 -6.43 -7.69 -15.82
N LYS A 257 -7.71 -7.74 -16.21
CA LYS A 257 -8.63 -6.60 -16.06
C LYS A 257 -8.88 -6.30 -14.58
N VAL A 258 -9.11 -7.34 -13.77
CA VAL A 258 -9.30 -7.21 -12.32
C VAL A 258 -8.03 -6.70 -11.64
N ALA A 259 -6.85 -7.26 -11.99
CA ALA A 259 -5.56 -6.83 -11.46
C ALA A 259 -5.26 -5.34 -11.72
N ASN A 260 -5.76 -4.75 -12.81
CA ASN A 260 -5.59 -3.32 -13.06
C ASN A 260 -6.26 -2.43 -11.99
N ALA A 261 -7.36 -2.87 -11.36
CA ALA A 261 -7.98 -2.15 -10.24
C ALA A 261 -7.05 -2.17 -9.01
N THR A 262 -6.50 -3.33 -8.66
CA THR A 262 -5.50 -3.48 -7.59
C THR A 262 -4.25 -2.64 -7.86
N LEU A 263 -3.66 -2.74 -9.05
CA LEU A 263 -2.45 -1.99 -9.44
C LEU A 263 -2.67 -0.47 -9.48
N SER A 264 -3.90 -0.02 -9.73
CA SER A 264 -4.26 1.40 -9.63
C SER A 264 -4.24 1.88 -8.18
N GLY A 265 -4.79 1.10 -7.25
CA GLY A 265 -4.72 1.35 -5.80
C GLY A 265 -3.28 1.36 -5.28
N GLU A 266 -2.47 0.40 -5.71
CA GLU A 266 -1.05 0.32 -5.38
C GLU A 266 -0.29 1.57 -5.81
N ARG A 267 -0.45 2.02 -7.06
CA ARG A 267 0.19 3.25 -7.54
C ARG A 267 -0.23 4.49 -6.73
N GLN A 268 -1.48 4.59 -6.33
CA GLN A 268 -1.95 5.69 -5.48
C GLN A 268 -1.33 5.64 -4.09
N MET A 269 -1.21 4.44 -3.51
CA MET A 269 -0.59 4.22 -2.21
C MET A 269 0.91 4.56 -2.24
N VAL A 270 1.63 4.06 -3.25
CA VAL A 270 3.09 4.25 -3.41
C VAL A 270 3.45 5.69 -3.82
N SER A 271 2.63 6.35 -4.63
CA SER A 271 2.88 7.74 -5.05
C SER A 271 2.59 8.79 -3.99
N GLY A 272 2.06 8.38 -2.82
CA GLY A 272 1.63 9.30 -1.76
C GLY A 272 0.40 10.14 -2.12
N ALA A 273 -0.19 9.95 -3.29
CA ALA A 273 -1.35 10.71 -3.74
C ALA A 273 -2.62 10.39 -2.92
N GLY A 274 -2.72 9.18 -2.38
CA GLY A 274 -3.85 8.72 -1.58
C GLY A 274 -3.73 8.96 -0.07
N SER A 275 -2.51 9.04 0.48
CA SER A 275 -2.25 9.01 1.93
C SER A 275 -1.98 10.37 2.58
N GLY A 276 -2.41 11.47 1.97
CA GLY A 276 -2.20 12.80 2.55
C GLY A 276 -0.78 13.36 2.38
N GLY A 277 0.01 12.82 1.47
CA GLY A 277 1.18 13.49 0.91
C GLY A 277 2.48 13.34 1.65
N VAL A 278 2.62 12.40 2.54
CA VAL A 278 3.92 12.05 3.10
C VAL A 278 4.40 10.78 2.44
N ASP A 279 5.49 10.86 1.70
CA ASP A 279 6.19 9.70 1.17
C ASP A 279 6.74 8.88 2.32
N ARG A 280 6.06 7.82 2.67
CA ARG A 280 6.49 6.90 3.71
C ARG A 280 7.27 5.70 3.16
N ILE A 281 7.76 5.80 1.93
CA ILE A 281 8.60 4.75 1.37
C ILE A 281 10.04 4.98 1.83
N GLY A 282 10.24 4.70 3.10
CA GLY A 282 11.56 4.61 3.76
C GLY A 282 12.37 5.91 3.77
N GLY A 283 12.93 6.23 4.94
CA GLY A 283 13.92 7.26 5.09
C GLY A 283 13.39 8.66 5.42
N SER A 284 14.28 9.62 5.36
CA SER A 284 14.11 10.99 5.83
C SER A 284 13.75 11.93 4.68
N GLY A 285 12.87 12.92 4.92
CA GLY A 285 12.61 14.00 3.96
C GLY A 285 13.70 15.09 4.00
N VAL A 286 13.67 16.02 3.05
CA VAL A 286 14.64 17.13 2.98
C VAL A 286 14.61 18.01 4.24
N GLY A 287 13.46 18.15 4.89
CA GLY A 287 13.38 18.88 6.17
C GLY A 287 14.28 18.27 7.26
N TYR A 288 14.34 16.94 7.35
CA TYR A 288 15.27 16.25 8.25
C TYR A 288 16.72 16.44 7.83
N LEU A 289 17.02 16.32 6.54
CA LEU A 289 18.37 16.56 5.99
C LEU A 289 18.89 17.96 6.35
N ILE A 290 18.05 18.99 6.25
CA ILE A 290 18.41 20.35 6.66
C ILE A 290 18.73 20.41 8.16
N GLN A 291 17.92 19.79 9.00
CA GLN A 291 18.16 19.77 10.44
C GLN A 291 19.46 19.01 10.78
N LEU A 292 19.71 17.89 10.12
CA LEU A 292 20.93 17.08 10.30
C LEU A 292 22.17 17.89 9.89
N ALA A 293 22.13 18.55 8.72
CA ALA A 293 23.24 19.37 8.25
C ALA A 293 23.55 20.54 9.20
N ARG A 294 22.53 21.20 9.75
CA ARG A 294 22.69 22.26 10.74
C ARG A 294 23.31 21.75 12.05
N ARG A 295 22.88 20.59 12.54
CA ARG A 295 23.50 19.96 13.72
C ARG A 295 24.98 19.65 13.45
N ARG A 296 25.29 19.07 12.29
CA ARG A 296 26.65 18.73 11.91
C ARG A 296 27.57 19.96 11.87
N SER A 297 27.10 21.09 11.35
CA SER A 297 27.84 22.36 11.40
C SER A 297 28.07 22.85 12.84
N ALA A 298 27.04 22.80 13.69
CA ALA A 298 27.16 23.21 15.08
C ALA A 298 28.17 22.37 15.89
N GLU A 299 28.35 21.10 15.49
CA GLU A 299 29.32 20.16 16.08
C GLU A 299 30.72 20.28 15.45
N GLY A 300 30.92 21.17 14.47
CA GLY A 300 32.18 21.36 13.75
C GLY A 300 32.56 20.22 12.80
N GLY A 301 31.58 19.39 12.42
CA GLY A 301 31.79 18.27 11.50
C GLY A 301 31.85 18.72 10.04
N PRO A 302 32.59 18.01 9.17
CA PRO A 302 32.61 18.27 7.74
C PRO A 302 31.26 17.94 7.07
N GLY A 303 30.96 18.57 5.91
CA GLY A 303 29.76 18.28 5.10
C GLY A 303 28.45 18.79 5.71
N GLY A 304 28.50 19.70 6.68
CA GLY A 304 27.33 20.32 7.30
C GLY A 304 26.76 21.49 6.49
N TRP A 305 25.87 22.26 7.12
CA TRP A 305 25.19 23.40 6.49
C TRP A 305 26.12 24.52 6.05
N ASP A 306 27.25 24.71 6.75
CA ASP A 306 28.22 25.78 6.44
C ASP A 306 29.13 25.40 5.27
N ASP A 307 29.21 24.13 4.89
CA ASP A 307 29.85 23.73 3.66
C ASP A 307 28.99 24.15 2.44
N PRO A 308 29.53 25.02 1.55
CA PRO A 308 28.74 25.53 0.44
C PRO A 308 28.31 24.46 -0.56
N VAL A 309 29.07 23.37 -0.73
CA VAL A 309 28.76 22.28 -1.65
C VAL A 309 27.58 21.47 -1.11
N SER A 310 27.64 21.11 0.17
CA SER A 310 26.54 20.40 0.85
C SER A 310 25.27 21.23 0.88
N ARG A 311 25.40 22.52 1.19
CA ARG A 311 24.23 23.42 1.21
C ARG A 311 23.60 23.59 -0.17
N ASP A 312 24.37 23.71 -1.25
CA ASP A 312 23.85 23.80 -2.61
C ASP A 312 23.08 22.54 -2.98
N LEU A 313 23.64 21.36 -2.75
CA LEU A 313 22.96 20.07 -2.96
C LEU A 313 21.64 19.97 -2.17
N ILE A 314 21.66 20.34 -0.89
CA ILE A 314 20.46 20.33 -0.03
C ILE A 314 19.39 21.26 -0.58
N MET A 315 19.77 22.44 -1.06
CA MET A 315 18.81 23.39 -1.63
C MET A 315 18.26 22.94 -2.97
N GLN A 316 19.04 22.25 -3.81
CA GLN A 316 18.54 21.63 -5.03
C GLN A 316 17.49 20.55 -4.69
N LEU A 317 17.77 19.67 -3.75
CA LEU A 317 16.83 18.64 -3.29
C LEU A 317 15.55 19.25 -2.68
N TYR A 318 15.68 20.34 -1.94
CA TYR A 318 14.54 21.08 -1.39
C TYR A 318 13.65 21.64 -2.51
N CYS A 319 14.22 22.26 -3.52
CA CYS A 319 13.46 22.77 -4.65
C CYS A 319 12.73 21.66 -5.40
N GLU A 320 13.40 20.53 -5.65
CA GLU A 320 12.79 19.38 -6.31
C GLU A 320 11.63 18.79 -5.48
N GLU A 321 11.79 18.67 -4.16
CA GLU A 321 10.72 18.21 -3.27
C GLU A 321 9.51 19.16 -3.30
N ARG A 322 9.72 20.48 -3.32
CA ARG A 322 8.63 21.47 -3.46
C ARG A 322 7.91 21.34 -4.81
N VAL A 323 8.66 21.22 -5.91
CA VAL A 323 8.06 21.01 -7.25
C VAL A 323 7.22 19.74 -7.27
N ARG A 324 7.70 18.66 -6.65
CA ARG A 324 6.95 17.41 -6.53
C ARG A 324 5.67 17.60 -5.72
N GLU A 325 5.72 18.28 -4.59
CA GLU A 325 4.52 18.59 -3.79
C GLU A 325 3.48 19.37 -4.61
N TRP A 326 3.88 20.37 -5.36
CA TRP A 326 2.97 21.15 -6.22
C TRP A 326 2.39 20.27 -7.34
N THR A 327 3.17 19.36 -7.91
CA THR A 327 2.70 18.40 -8.90
C THR A 327 1.63 17.48 -8.30
N ASN A 328 1.86 16.96 -7.09
CA ASN A 328 0.87 16.16 -6.37
C ASN A 328 -0.39 16.96 -6.01
N LEU A 329 -0.25 18.24 -5.62
CA LEU A 329 -1.39 19.13 -5.39
C LEU A 329 -2.25 19.33 -6.65
N ARG A 330 -1.62 19.43 -7.82
CA ARG A 330 -2.31 19.51 -9.12
C ARG A 330 -3.12 18.25 -9.40
N VAL A 331 -2.54 17.06 -9.21
CA VAL A 331 -3.23 15.78 -9.39
C VAL A 331 -4.43 15.67 -8.43
N ARG A 332 -4.23 16.02 -7.15
CA ARG A 332 -5.33 16.06 -6.16
C ARG A 332 -6.42 17.06 -6.53
N GLY A 333 -6.05 18.21 -7.11
CA GLY A 333 -7.00 19.19 -7.62
C GLY A 333 -7.89 18.62 -8.73
N GLN A 334 -7.34 17.80 -9.62
CA GLN A 334 -8.11 17.11 -10.65
C GLN A 334 -9.10 16.10 -10.07
N VAL A 335 -8.64 15.29 -9.09
CA VAL A 335 -9.53 14.34 -8.39
C VAL A 335 -10.65 15.08 -7.65
N ARG A 336 -10.34 16.22 -7.01
CA ARG A 336 -11.35 17.07 -6.36
C ARG A 336 -12.39 17.62 -7.34
N ALA A 337 -12.01 17.84 -8.60
CA ALA A 337 -12.89 18.27 -9.68
C ALA A 337 -13.66 17.10 -10.34
N GLY A 338 -13.69 15.91 -9.70
CA GLY A 338 -14.42 14.73 -10.19
C GLY A 338 -13.73 14.00 -11.35
N ARG A 339 -12.48 14.35 -11.70
CA ARG A 339 -11.73 13.67 -12.74
C ARG A 339 -10.94 12.50 -12.14
N SER A 340 -10.95 11.33 -12.80
CA SER A 340 -10.08 10.22 -12.41
C SER A 340 -8.62 10.61 -12.58
N PRO A 341 -7.72 10.16 -11.68
CA PRO A 341 -6.28 10.29 -11.89
C PRO A 341 -5.90 9.64 -13.22
N GLY A 342 -5.37 10.44 -14.12
CA GLY A 342 -4.91 9.95 -15.41
C GLY A 342 -3.52 9.30 -15.33
N PRO A 343 -3.00 8.83 -16.49
CA PRO A 343 -1.66 8.24 -16.57
C PRO A 343 -0.55 9.21 -16.15
N GLU A 344 -0.81 10.52 -16.15
CA GLU A 344 0.07 11.58 -15.64
C GLU A 344 0.42 11.41 -14.14
N SER A 345 -0.37 10.65 -13.38
CA SER A 345 -0.03 10.29 -12.00
C SER A 345 1.30 9.52 -11.89
N SER A 346 1.74 8.86 -12.96
CA SER A 346 3.05 8.20 -13.05
C SER A 346 4.23 9.17 -12.97
N VAL A 347 4.05 10.47 -13.25
CA VAL A 347 5.09 11.51 -13.06
C VAL A 347 5.56 11.52 -11.62
N GLY A 348 4.62 11.48 -10.67
CA GLY A 348 4.92 11.46 -9.23
C GLY A 348 5.82 10.27 -8.86
N LYS A 349 5.50 9.07 -9.38
CA LYS A 349 6.26 7.85 -9.08
C LYS A 349 7.68 7.89 -9.66
N VAL A 350 7.84 8.32 -10.92
CA VAL A 350 9.16 8.43 -11.57
C VAL A 350 10.06 9.44 -10.84
N HIS A 351 9.51 10.61 -10.53
CA HIS A 351 10.26 11.65 -9.85
C HIS A 351 10.61 11.27 -8.40
N GLN A 352 9.66 10.72 -7.66
CA GLN A 352 9.84 10.32 -6.27
C GLN A 352 10.96 9.30 -6.09
N GLY A 353 11.00 8.24 -6.90
CA GLY A 353 12.01 7.18 -6.76
C GLY A 353 13.43 7.73 -6.85
N ALA A 354 13.70 8.54 -7.86
CA ALA A 354 15.02 9.15 -8.07
C ALA A 354 15.34 10.20 -6.99
N LEU A 355 14.38 11.06 -6.65
CA LEU A 355 14.55 12.11 -5.64
C LEU A 355 14.82 11.52 -4.26
N ASN A 356 14.04 10.51 -3.84
CA ASN A 356 14.23 9.89 -2.54
C ASN A 356 15.61 9.24 -2.42
N GLN A 357 16.07 8.51 -3.45
CA GLN A 357 17.43 7.94 -3.43
C GLN A 357 18.51 9.02 -3.25
N ARG A 358 18.38 10.16 -3.92
CA ARG A 358 19.32 11.30 -3.78
C ARG A 358 19.26 11.92 -2.39
N ILE A 359 18.06 12.07 -1.80
CA ILE A 359 17.90 12.57 -0.43
C ILE A 359 18.58 11.63 0.56
N GLN A 360 18.32 10.32 0.47
CA GLN A 360 18.89 9.35 1.40
C GLN A 360 20.43 9.25 1.27
N LEU A 361 20.99 9.37 0.06
CA LEU A 361 22.41 9.47 -0.16
C LEU A 361 23.01 10.76 0.46
N ALA A 362 22.33 11.89 0.32
CA ALA A 362 22.76 13.13 0.94
C ALA A 362 22.72 13.04 2.48
N VAL A 363 21.70 12.39 3.04
CA VAL A 363 21.59 12.14 4.48
C VAL A 363 22.78 11.33 4.99
N THR A 364 23.13 10.22 4.34
CA THR A 364 24.27 9.39 4.74
C THR A 364 25.62 10.11 4.50
N SER A 365 25.70 10.96 3.48
CA SER A 365 26.90 11.78 3.24
C SER A 365 27.13 12.81 4.36
N VAL A 366 26.05 13.44 4.85
CA VAL A 366 26.13 14.38 5.98
C VAL A 366 26.52 13.68 7.28
N LEU A 367 26.06 12.45 7.50
CA LEU A 367 26.49 11.62 8.63
C LEU A 367 27.97 11.26 8.56
N GLY A 368 28.51 11.12 7.35
CA GLY A 368 29.93 10.74 7.17
C GLY A 368 30.24 9.37 7.77
N MET A 369 31.30 9.30 8.59
CA MET A 369 31.72 8.05 9.22
C MET A 369 30.68 7.46 10.19
N ASP A 370 29.83 8.29 10.77
CA ASP A 370 28.75 7.83 11.65
C ASP A 370 27.75 6.91 10.92
N ALA A 371 27.62 7.06 9.60
CA ALA A 371 26.83 6.16 8.77
C ALA A 371 27.39 4.71 8.70
N LEU A 372 28.65 4.52 9.05
CA LEU A 372 29.33 3.20 9.08
C LEU A 372 29.45 2.66 10.50
N ALA A 373 29.20 3.47 11.51
CA ALA A 373 29.36 3.15 12.91
C ALA A 373 28.04 2.59 13.49
N TRP A 374 27.70 1.36 13.16
CA TRP A 374 26.60 0.67 13.84
C TRP A 374 27.13 -0.49 14.68
N VAL A 375 26.44 -0.76 15.79
CA VAL A 375 26.83 -1.77 16.80
C VAL A 375 25.78 -2.88 16.78
N GLY A 376 26.19 -4.12 16.60
CA GLY A 376 25.32 -5.28 16.61
C GLY A 376 25.97 -6.51 16.00
N GLU A 377 25.48 -7.69 16.34
CA GLU A 377 25.93 -8.94 15.73
C GLU A 377 25.38 -9.10 14.31
N LEU A 378 26.13 -9.82 13.47
CA LEU A 378 25.68 -10.23 12.14
C LEU A 378 24.40 -11.07 12.29
N GLY A 379 23.24 -10.50 11.95
CA GLY A 379 21.93 -11.14 12.08
C GLY A 379 20.84 -10.24 12.64
N ASP A 380 21.18 -9.26 13.48
CA ASP A 380 20.23 -8.32 14.10
C ASP A 380 20.23 -6.94 13.44
N TYR A 381 20.48 -6.90 12.13
CA TYR A 381 20.64 -5.64 11.39
C TYR A 381 19.47 -4.67 11.49
N ALA A 382 18.25 -5.18 11.57
CA ALA A 382 17.06 -4.33 11.56
C ALA A 382 17.02 -3.36 12.74
N ASP A 383 17.50 -3.80 13.92
CA ASP A 383 17.50 -3.01 15.14
C ASP A 383 18.79 -2.23 15.38
N THR A 384 19.89 -2.61 14.73
CA THR A 384 21.21 -2.04 14.94
C THR A 384 21.65 -1.03 13.88
N LEU A 385 21.06 -1.06 12.67
CA LEU A 385 21.32 -0.07 11.64
C LEU A 385 20.77 1.30 12.02
N PRO A 386 21.54 2.38 11.89
CA PRO A 386 21.00 3.74 12.00
C PRO A 386 19.79 3.94 11.06
N TYR A 387 18.82 4.67 11.54
CA TYR A 387 17.60 4.98 10.77
C TYR A 387 17.90 5.51 9.37
N GLU A 388 18.91 6.35 9.25
CA GLU A 388 19.34 6.99 8.01
C GLU A 388 19.95 5.96 7.03
N VAL A 389 20.74 5.03 7.53
CA VAL A 389 21.34 3.95 6.73
C VAL A 389 20.25 2.99 6.25
N ARG A 390 19.32 2.63 7.12
CA ARG A 390 18.11 1.86 6.74
C ARG A 390 17.34 2.56 5.62
N GLY A 391 17.08 3.86 5.77
CA GLY A 391 16.42 4.67 4.76
C GLY A 391 17.16 4.64 3.41
N MET A 392 18.48 4.75 3.42
CA MET A 392 19.31 4.69 2.21
C MET A 392 19.22 3.31 1.54
N LEU A 393 19.33 2.22 2.28
CA LEU A 393 19.21 0.86 1.74
C LEU A 393 17.79 0.62 1.20
N ARG A 394 16.76 0.95 1.97
CA ARG A 394 15.36 0.79 1.57
C ARG A 394 15.00 1.60 0.32
N SER A 395 15.59 2.78 0.14
CA SER A 395 15.32 3.66 -1.00
C SER A 395 15.66 3.04 -2.36
N ARG A 396 16.51 1.99 -2.41
CA ARG A 396 16.81 1.28 -3.66
C ARG A 396 15.57 0.67 -4.30
N ALA A 397 14.63 0.20 -3.50
CA ALA A 397 13.37 -0.35 -3.98
C ALA A 397 12.44 0.69 -4.63
N ASN A 398 12.60 1.98 -4.34
CA ASN A 398 11.68 3.02 -4.83
C ASN A 398 11.64 3.15 -6.36
N THR A 399 12.66 2.70 -7.07
CA THR A 399 12.69 2.66 -8.53
C THR A 399 12.19 1.34 -9.12
N ILE A 400 11.84 0.37 -8.26
CA ILE A 400 11.46 -1.01 -8.65
C ILE A 400 10.00 -1.29 -8.29
N GLU A 401 9.63 -1.11 -7.02
CA GLU A 401 8.30 -1.39 -6.48
C GLU A 401 7.20 -0.49 -7.04
N GLY A 402 5.95 -0.94 -7.05
CA GLY A 402 4.80 -0.15 -7.56
C GLY A 402 4.91 0.17 -9.06
N GLY A 403 5.56 -0.70 -9.83
CA GLY A 403 6.00 -0.50 -11.21
C GLY A 403 7.34 0.21 -11.29
N THR A 404 8.26 -0.38 -12.05
CA THR A 404 9.61 0.20 -12.23
C THR A 404 9.57 1.59 -12.83
N THR A 405 10.65 2.33 -12.68
CA THR A 405 10.83 3.64 -13.34
C THR A 405 10.59 3.53 -14.85
N GLU A 406 11.08 2.45 -15.49
CA GLU A 406 10.95 2.19 -16.93
C GLU A 406 9.50 1.95 -17.32
N ILE A 407 8.76 1.11 -16.58
CA ILE A 407 7.32 0.88 -16.81
C ILE A 407 6.53 2.19 -16.69
N ASN A 408 6.83 3.00 -15.68
CA ASN A 408 6.16 4.29 -15.50
C ASN A 408 6.53 5.29 -16.61
N LYS A 409 7.78 5.29 -17.11
CA LYS A 409 8.20 6.09 -18.27
C LYS A 409 7.47 5.64 -19.54
N ASN A 410 7.29 4.34 -19.77
CA ASN A 410 6.50 3.83 -20.90
C ASN A 410 5.05 4.31 -20.82
N ILE A 411 4.42 4.25 -19.62
CA ILE A 411 3.06 4.77 -19.43
C ILE A 411 2.99 6.27 -19.79
N LEU A 412 3.97 7.06 -19.35
CA LEU A 412 4.03 8.49 -19.66
C LEU A 412 4.26 8.73 -21.15
N GLY A 413 5.20 8.03 -21.76
CA GLY A 413 5.50 8.12 -23.19
C GLY A 413 4.28 7.79 -24.05
N GLU A 414 3.68 6.63 -23.82
CA GLU A 414 2.59 6.13 -24.65
C GLU A 414 1.25 6.86 -24.40
N ARG A 415 0.88 7.08 -23.12
CA ARG A 415 -0.47 7.53 -22.79
C ARG A 415 -0.58 9.03 -22.51
N VAL A 416 0.53 9.71 -22.19
CA VAL A 416 0.54 11.16 -21.93
C VAL A 416 1.11 11.90 -23.13
N LEU A 417 2.26 11.45 -23.66
CA LEU A 417 2.93 12.10 -24.79
C LEU A 417 2.46 11.58 -26.16
N GLY A 418 1.70 10.47 -26.20
CA GLY A 418 1.22 9.88 -27.46
C GLY A 418 2.29 9.24 -28.30
N LEU A 419 3.42 8.86 -27.72
CA LEU A 419 4.49 8.17 -28.44
C LEU A 419 4.05 6.77 -28.86
N PRO A 420 4.56 6.23 -29.98
CA PRO A 420 4.24 4.87 -30.40
C PRO A 420 4.71 3.86 -29.35
N ARG A 421 3.92 2.80 -29.22
CA ARG A 421 4.30 1.65 -28.40
C ARG A 421 5.44 0.88 -29.04
N GLU A 422 6.29 0.31 -28.19
CA GLU A 422 7.27 -0.65 -28.65
C GLU A 422 6.58 -1.88 -29.24
N PRO A 423 6.96 -2.35 -30.44
CA PRO A 423 6.37 -3.53 -31.03
C PRO A 423 6.60 -4.78 -30.18
N ASP A 424 5.53 -5.44 -29.78
CA ASP A 424 5.58 -6.73 -29.09
C ASP A 424 5.25 -7.85 -30.09
N GLN A 425 6.30 -8.49 -30.63
CA GLN A 425 6.18 -9.57 -31.60
C GLN A 425 5.53 -10.85 -31.02
N PHE A 426 5.38 -10.94 -29.72
CA PHE A 426 4.79 -12.08 -29.03
C PHE A 426 3.37 -11.80 -28.52
N ALA A 427 2.83 -10.60 -28.73
CA ALA A 427 1.56 -10.15 -28.14
C ALA A 427 0.36 -11.05 -28.48
N SER A 428 0.35 -11.67 -29.64
CA SER A 428 -0.72 -12.56 -30.13
C SER A 428 -0.45 -14.04 -29.94
N LEU A 429 0.76 -14.43 -29.53
CA LEU A 429 1.09 -15.83 -29.30
C LEU A 429 0.48 -16.37 -28.02
N PRO A 430 0.08 -17.67 -28.00
CA PRO A 430 -0.21 -18.39 -26.76
C PRO A 430 0.96 -18.27 -25.78
N TRP A 431 0.62 -18.08 -24.48
CA TRP A 431 1.64 -17.88 -23.46
C TRP A 431 2.71 -18.99 -23.42
N LYS A 432 2.32 -20.25 -23.62
CA LYS A 432 3.23 -21.40 -23.65
C LYS A 432 4.26 -21.35 -24.79
N GLN A 433 4.04 -20.53 -25.83
CA GLN A 433 4.93 -20.35 -26.97
C GLN A 433 5.83 -19.12 -26.83
N VAL A 434 5.58 -18.26 -25.84
CA VAL A 434 6.41 -17.07 -25.61
C VAL A 434 7.72 -17.49 -24.93
N PRO A 435 8.89 -17.09 -25.44
CA PRO A 435 10.16 -17.35 -24.78
C PRO A 435 10.17 -16.75 -23.38
N ARG A 436 10.67 -17.52 -22.41
CA ARG A 436 10.85 -17.06 -21.03
C ARG A 436 12.29 -16.67 -20.80
N SER A 437 12.50 -15.55 -20.12
CA SER A 437 13.83 -15.08 -19.67
C SER A 437 14.33 -15.89 -18.50
#